data_b3c09b69974a7db24f8149f35f1aa3e7
#
_entry.id   b3c09b69974a7db24f8149f35f1aa3e7
#
_cell.length_a   1.000
_cell.length_b   1.000
_cell.length_c   1.000
_cell.angle_alpha   90.00
_cell.angle_beta   90.00
_cell.angle_gamma   90.00
#
_symmetry.space_group_name_H-M   'P 1'
#
loop_
_entity.id
_entity.type
_entity.pdbx_description
1 polymer ?
#
loop_
_entity_poly.entity_id
_entity_poly.type
_entity_poly.pdbx_seq_one_letter_code
_entity_poly.pdbx_strand_id
1 'polypeptide(L)'
;MKADGTLDEIIKKWTGENQSTANSAVPTTTTPAGQKATPKKSKYVISSDSSFAPFVFQNGKNKYTGIDMDLIKAIAKDQGFTIEIDNPGFDAAVSDVQSGHAQGMIAGMTVTDARKETFDFSEPYYTANSILAVQKDSKIDSYDDLKGKTVGVKNGTASQTFLEKNKNKYGYKIKTFSDGASMYDSLNSGSVAAIMDDEPVIKYA
;
A
#
# COMPACT_ATOMS: atom_id res chain seq x y z
N MET A 1 -3.37 16.82 10.59
CA MET A 1 -4.24 15.77 10.02
C MET A 1 -4.57 14.65 10.99
N LYS A 2 -3.62 14.06 11.74
CA LYS A 2 -3.97 13.13 12.84
C LYS A 2 -4.65 13.86 14.00
N ALA A 3 -4.10 15.01 14.42
CA ALA A 3 -4.59 15.74 15.59
C ALA A 3 -5.95 16.43 15.41
N ASP A 4 -6.39 16.69 14.18
CA ASP A 4 -7.67 17.33 13.86
C ASP A 4 -8.75 16.34 13.38
N GLY A 5 -8.46 15.04 13.41
CA GLY A 5 -9.39 13.97 13.02
C GLY A 5 -9.55 13.75 11.52
N THR A 6 -8.95 14.57 10.66
CA THR A 6 -9.09 14.45 9.19
C THR A 6 -8.67 13.09 8.66
N LEU A 7 -7.58 12.52 9.20
CA LEU A 7 -7.11 11.19 8.80
C LEU A 7 -8.13 10.10 9.17
N ASP A 8 -8.69 10.16 10.37
CA ASP A 8 -9.67 9.17 10.85
C ASP A 8 -10.96 9.21 10.02
N GLU A 9 -11.41 10.43 9.64
CA GLU A 9 -12.57 10.60 8.75
C GLU A 9 -12.33 10.00 7.36
N ILE A 10 -11.13 10.20 6.78
CA ILE A 10 -10.76 9.62 5.50
C ILE A 10 -10.73 8.09 5.59
N ILE A 11 -10.09 7.51 6.61
CA ILE A 11 -10.01 6.07 6.78
C ILE A 11 -11.42 5.49 6.95
N LYS A 12 -12.22 6.04 7.85
CA LYS A 12 -13.60 5.60 8.10
C LYS A 12 -14.48 5.64 6.84
N LYS A 13 -14.31 6.65 6.01
CA LYS A 13 -15.04 6.78 4.72
C LYS A 13 -14.85 5.55 3.84
N TRP A 14 -13.65 4.98 3.83
CA TRP A 14 -13.27 3.91 2.90
C TRP A 14 -13.32 2.51 3.50
N THR A 15 -13.12 2.36 4.82
CA THR A 15 -13.11 1.07 5.49
C THR A 15 -14.38 0.80 6.33
N GLY A 16 -15.16 1.85 6.61
CA GLY A 16 -16.27 1.76 7.55
C GLY A 16 -15.85 1.66 9.02
N GLU A 17 -14.56 1.54 9.31
CA GLU A 17 -14.01 1.32 10.64
C GLU A 17 -13.23 2.57 11.11
N ASN A 18 -13.31 2.85 12.43
CA ASN A 18 -12.35 3.74 13.07
C ASN A 18 -11.08 2.95 13.32
N GLN A 19 -9.99 3.25 12.64
CA GLN A 19 -8.69 2.76 13.06
C GLN A 19 -8.35 3.43 14.39
N SER A 20 -8.55 2.72 15.49
CA SER A 20 -7.87 3.06 16.71
C SER A 20 -6.38 3.00 16.40
N THR A 21 -5.71 4.16 16.44
CA THR A 21 -4.25 4.24 16.32
C THR A 21 -3.65 3.49 17.51
N ALA A 22 -3.58 2.17 17.38
CA ALA A 22 -2.87 1.33 18.31
C ALA A 22 -1.41 1.74 18.25
N ASN A 23 -0.99 2.36 19.31
CA ASN A 23 0.32 2.76 19.77
C ASN A 23 1.47 1.95 19.16
N SER A 24 1.89 2.29 17.95
CA SER A 24 3.20 1.88 17.46
C SER A 24 4.17 2.96 17.91
N ALA A 25 4.91 2.66 18.97
CA ALA A 25 6.02 3.47 19.45
C ALA A 25 7.13 3.49 18.38
N VAL A 26 6.97 4.32 17.36
CA VAL A 26 8.05 4.80 16.53
C VAL A 26 8.57 6.06 17.22
N PRO A 27 9.88 6.22 17.45
CA PRO A 27 10.42 7.42 18.05
C PRO A 27 10.00 8.63 17.22
N THR A 28 9.16 9.46 17.79
CA THR A 28 8.72 10.72 17.21
C THR A 28 9.89 11.70 17.24
N THR A 29 10.45 12.00 16.08
CA THR A 29 11.05 13.32 15.88
C THR A 29 9.89 14.30 15.85
N THR A 30 9.59 14.89 17.00
CA THR A 30 8.50 15.85 17.17
C THR A 30 8.83 17.12 16.41
N THR A 31 8.30 17.24 15.19
CA THR A 31 8.01 18.57 14.65
C THR A 31 6.82 19.11 15.45
N PRO A 32 6.92 20.29 16.07
CA PRO A 32 5.84 20.83 16.87
C PRO A 32 4.56 20.92 16.04
N ALA A 33 3.45 20.39 16.57
CA ALA A 33 2.14 20.53 15.97
C ALA A 33 1.84 22.02 15.73
N GLY A 34 1.59 22.38 14.47
CA GLY A 34 1.18 23.73 14.09
C GLY A 34 2.15 24.54 13.21
N GLN A 35 3.37 24.10 12.95
CA GLN A 35 4.19 24.77 11.94
C GLN A 35 3.82 24.27 10.54
N LYS A 36 3.11 25.10 9.76
CA LYS A 36 2.97 24.89 8.33
C LYS A 36 4.36 25.01 7.70
N ALA A 37 4.85 23.92 7.11
CA ALA A 37 6.06 24.00 6.29
C ALA A 37 5.77 24.89 5.08
N THR A 38 6.72 25.79 4.74
CA THR A 38 6.62 26.51 3.48
C THR A 38 7.01 25.56 2.34
N PRO A 39 6.08 25.25 1.41
CA PRO A 39 6.41 24.36 0.30
C PRO A 39 7.58 24.91 -0.51
N LYS A 40 8.56 24.07 -0.81
CA LYS A 40 9.71 24.45 -1.66
C LYS A 40 9.32 24.64 -3.14
N LYS A 41 8.18 24.09 -3.55
CA LYS A 41 7.60 24.18 -4.90
C LYS A 41 6.11 24.48 -4.79
N SER A 42 5.55 25.15 -5.81
CA SER A 42 4.11 25.37 -5.91
C SER A 42 3.35 24.14 -6.46
N LYS A 43 4.05 23.24 -7.14
CA LYS A 43 3.50 22.01 -7.73
C LYS A 43 4.45 20.83 -7.51
N TYR A 44 3.90 19.68 -7.15
CA TYR A 44 4.61 18.41 -6.99
C TYR A 44 3.97 17.33 -7.88
N VAL A 45 4.80 16.47 -8.46
CA VAL A 45 4.38 15.21 -9.08
C VAL A 45 4.44 14.13 -8.02
N ILE A 46 3.32 13.44 -7.82
CA ILE A 46 3.17 12.35 -6.86
C ILE A 46 2.85 11.07 -7.63
N SER A 47 3.70 10.08 -7.51
CA SER A 47 3.48 8.77 -8.12
C SER A 47 2.70 7.85 -7.18
N SER A 48 1.87 6.97 -7.72
CA SER A 48 1.02 6.08 -6.92
C SER A 48 0.76 4.75 -7.61
N ASP A 49 0.14 3.82 -6.90
CA ASP A 49 -0.31 2.56 -7.46
C ASP A 49 -1.56 2.76 -8.35
N SER A 50 -1.86 1.78 -9.17
CA SER A 50 -3.04 1.76 -10.06
C SER A 50 -4.16 0.85 -9.54
N SER A 51 -3.85 -0.12 -8.66
CA SER A 51 -4.79 -1.17 -8.22
C SER A 51 -4.48 -1.67 -6.81
N PHE A 52 -4.83 -0.88 -5.79
CA PHE A 52 -4.62 -1.19 -4.37
C PHE A 52 -5.76 -0.67 -3.50
N ALA A 53 -6.98 -1.15 -3.76
CA ALA A 53 -8.16 -0.76 -2.99
C ALA A 53 -8.09 -1.28 -1.54
N PRO A 54 -8.52 -0.50 -0.53
CA PRO A 54 -9.19 0.78 -0.58
C PRO A 54 -8.24 2.01 -0.60
N PHE A 55 -6.92 1.82 -0.72
CA PHE A 55 -5.92 2.90 -0.69
C PHE A 55 -5.93 3.71 -1.99
N VAL A 56 -5.71 3.07 -3.13
CA VAL A 56 -5.77 3.69 -4.45
C VAL A 56 -6.30 2.73 -5.51
N PHE A 57 -7.32 3.13 -6.25
CA PHE A 57 -7.95 2.34 -7.31
C PHE A 57 -8.80 3.22 -8.23
N GLN A 58 -9.11 2.71 -9.42
CA GLN A 58 -10.04 3.40 -10.33
C GLN A 58 -11.50 3.07 -9.95
N ASN A 59 -12.33 4.12 -9.87
CA ASN A 59 -13.77 3.95 -9.74
C ASN A 59 -14.44 3.72 -11.11
N GLY A 60 -15.75 3.44 -11.13
CA GLY A 60 -16.52 3.23 -12.37
C GLY A 60 -16.56 4.40 -13.36
N LYS A 61 -15.92 5.54 -13.03
CA LYS A 61 -15.74 6.72 -13.91
C LYS A 61 -14.29 6.91 -14.35
N ASN A 62 -13.45 5.87 -14.25
CA ASN A 62 -12.03 5.89 -14.57
C ASN A 62 -11.23 6.96 -13.79
N LYS A 63 -11.70 7.32 -12.58
CA LYS A 63 -11.01 8.28 -11.72
C LYS A 63 -10.36 7.56 -10.56
N TYR A 64 -9.10 7.85 -10.30
CA TYR A 64 -8.40 7.34 -9.13
C TYR A 64 -8.96 7.94 -7.84
N THR A 65 -9.23 7.07 -6.87
CA THR A 65 -9.88 7.35 -5.61
C THR A 65 -9.30 6.41 -4.52
N GLY A 66 -9.71 6.61 -3.27
CA GLY A 66 -9.27 5.81 -2.13
C GLY A 66 -8.65 6.66 -1.02
N ILE A 67 -8.20 5.99 0.04
CA ILE A 67 -7.59 6.61 1.23
C ILE A 67 -6.43 7.53 0.82
N ASP A 68 -5.51 7.02 0.00
CA ASP A 68 -4.30 7.71 -0.41
C ASP A 68 -4.60 8.95 -1.26
N MET A 69 -5.59 8.83 -2.15
CA MET A 69 -6.00 9.93 -3.01
C MET A 69 -6.68 11.05 -2.24
N ASP A 70 -7.47 10.72 -1.23
CA ASP A 70 -8.10 11.72 -0.37
C ASP A 70 -7.07 12.35 0.58
N LEU A 71 -6.16 11.55 1.13
CA LEU A 71 -5.12 12.00 2.05
C LEU A 71 -4.14 12.98 1.38
N ILE A 72 -3.59 12.63 0.20
CA ILE A 72 -2.63 13.52 -0.47
C ILE A 72 -3.26 14.83 -0.92
N LYS A 73 -4.53 14.80 -1.36
CA LYS A 73 -5.28 16.03 -1.70
C LYS A 73 -5.52 16.92 -0.47
N ALA A 74 -5.84 16.31 0.67
CA ALA A 74 -6.03 17.03 1.92
C ALA A 74 -4.72 17.66 2.39
N ILE A 75 -3.59 16.95 2.31
CA ILE A 75 -2.25 17.46 2.61
C ILE A 75 -1.91 18.64 1.69
N ALA A 76 -2.10 18.49 0.38
CA ALA A 76 -1.81 19.54 -0.59
C ALA A 76 -2.61 20.83 -0.30
N LYS A 77 -3.91 20.67 0.00
CA LYS A 77 -4.79 21.79 0.37
C LYS A 77 -4.35 22.48 1.66
N ASP A 78 -4.03 21.70 2.70
CA ASP A 78 -3.60 22.23 4.00
C ASP A 78 -2.28 22.99 3.90
N GLN A 79 -1.33 22.45 3.14
CA GLN A 79 0.02 23.01 2.99
C GLN A 79 0.14 24.05 1.87
N GLY A 80 -0.90 24.26 1.05
CA GLY A 80 -0.95 25.33 0.04
C GLY A 80 -0.12 25.05 -1.21
N PHE A 81 -0.02 23.77 -1.64
CA PHE A 81 0.60 23.42 -2.91
C PHE A 81 -0.37 22.64 -3.81
N THR A 82 -0.04 22.53 -5.09
CA THR A 82 -0.79 21.74 -6.06
C THR A 82 -0.08 20.41 -6.33
N ILE A 83 -0.84 19.39 -6.73
CA ILE A 83 -0.31 18.08 -7.07
C ILE A 83 -0.75 17.66 -8.47
N GLU A 84 0.13 16.97 -9.15
CA GLU A 84 -0.16 16.11 -10.28
C GLU A 84 0.05 14.67 -9.83
N ILE A 85 -0.89 13.77 -10.14
CA ILE A 85 -0.86 12.39 -9.66
C ILE A 85 -0.73 11.47 -10.87
N ASP A 86 0.35 10.68 -10.89
CA ASP A 86 0.57 9.61 -11.84
C ASP A 86 0.35 8.26 -11.17
N ASN A 87 -0.30 7.35 -11.88
CA ASN A 87 -0.63 6.03 -11.35
C ASN A 87 -0.06 4.92 -12.26
N PRO A 88 1.28 4.78 -12.35
CA PRO A 88 1.90 3.78 -13.23
C PRO A 88 1.86 2.35 -12.68
N GLY A 89 1.47 2.18 -11.43
CA GLY A 89 1.57 0.94 -10.66
C GLY A 89 2.69 1.00 -9.63
N PHE A 90 2.65 0.12 -8.61
CA PHE A 90 3.49 0.23 -7.42
C PHE A 90 5.00 0.24 -7.72
N ASP A 91 5.49 -0.74 -8.48
CA ASP A 91 6.92 -0.90 -8.79
C ASP A 91 7.47 0.27 -9.62
N ALA A 92 6.68 0.73 -10.59
CA ALA A 92 7.01 1.91 -11.39
C ALA A 92 6.99 3.20 -10.55
N ALA A 93 6.04 3.35 -9.62
CA ALA A 93 5.98 4.50 -8.72
C ALA A 93 7.21 4.58 -7.79
N VAL A 94 7.71 3.44 -7.30
CA VAL A 94 8.98 3.37 -6.56
C VAL A 94 10.13 3.87 -7.42
N SER A 95 10.21 3.41 -8.67
CA SER A 95 11.26 3.81 -9.63
C SER A 95 11.20 5.30 -9.98
N ASP A 96 10.00 5.87 -10.11
CA ASP A 96 9.80 7.30 -10.39
C ASP A 96 10.39 8.19 -9.30
N VAL A 97 10.21 7.83 -8.04
CA VAL A 97 10.80 8.58 -6.92
C VAL A 97 12.31 8.42 -6.87
N GLN A 98 12.82 7.21 -7.08
CA GLN A 98 14.27 6.94 -7.08
C GLN A 98 15.00 7.68 -8.18
N SER A 99 14.39 7.80 -9.35
CA SER A 99 14.95 8.53 -10.51
C SER A 99 14.72 10.04 -10.47
N GLY A 100 13.88 10.53 -9.52
CA GLY A 100 13.52 11.94 -9.40
C GLY A 100 12.46 12.42 -10.40
N HIS A 101 11.79 11.51 -11.13
CA HIS A 101 10.64 11.84 -11.98
C HIS A 101 9.46 12.32 -11.15
N ALA A 102 9.19 11.67 -10.02
CA ALA A 102 8.25 12.13 -9.02
C ALA A 102 8.97 12.65 -7.77
N GLN A 103 8.39 13.65 -7.10
CA GLN A 103 8.94 14.21 -5.86
C GLN A 103 8.50 13.42 -4.63
N GLY A 104 7.55 12.51 -4.78
CA GLY A 104 7.08 11.62 -3.72
C GLY A 104 6.12 10.59 -4.25
N MET A 105 5.79 9.61 -3.43
CA MET A 105 4.74 8.64 -3.72
C MET A 105 3.82 8.44 -2.52
N ILE A 106 2.60 8.02 -2.82
CA ILE A 106 1.63 7.55 -1.84
C ILE A 106 0.89 6.35 -2.44
N ALA A 107 1.09 5.16 -1.87
CA ALA A 107 0.58 3.90 -2.42
C ALA A 107 0.46 2.80 -1.35
N GLY A 108 0.05 3.14 -0.11
CA GLY A 108 0.02 2.19 1.00
C GLY A 108 1.37 1.54 1.29
N MET A 109 2.47 2.22 0.97
CA MET A 109 3.82 1.65 1.02
C MET A 109 4.25 1.30 2.44
N THR A 110 4.48 0.02 2.70
CA THR A 110 4.97 -0.47 4.00
C THR A 110 6.34 0.13 4.32
N VAL A 111 6.47 0.71 5.52
CA VAL A 111 7.75 1.19 6.05
C VAL A 111 8.59 -0.01 6.47
N THR A 112 9.77 -0.18 5.87
CA THR A 112 10.77 -1.19 6.24
C THR A 112 12.13 -0.55 6.43
N ASP A 113 13.03 -1.17 7.21
CA ASP A 113 14.35 -0.62 7.44
C ASP A 113 15.16 -0.52 6.14
N ALA A 114 15.06 -1.52 5.26
CA ALA A 114 15.71 -1.46 3.95
C ALA A 114 15.22 -0.29 3.09
N ARG A 115 13.92 0.04 3.14
CA ARG A 115 13.37 1.18 2.41
C ARG A 115 13.75 2.52 3.01
N LYS A 116 13.95 2.61 4.33
CA LYS A 116 14.43 3.82 5.01
C LYS A 116 15.85 4.21 4.61
N GLU A 117 16.64 3.27 4.08
CA GLU A 117 17.96 3.58 3.54
C GLU A 117 17.91 4.40 2.24
N THR A 118 16.77 4.37 1.55
CA THR A 118 16.60 5.01 0.24
C THR A 118 15.54 6.13 0.25
N PHE A 119 14.54 6.03 1.12
CA PHE A 119 13.39 6.95 1.15
C PHE A 119 13.20 7.57 2.53
N ASP A 120 12.83 8.83 2.54
CA ASP A 120 12.22 9.49 3.70
C ASP A 120 10.74 9.14 3.77
N PHE A 121 10.26 8.70 4.93
CA PHE A 121 8.86 8.37 5.16
C PHE A 121 8.17 9.40 6.03
N SER A 122 6.87 9.60 5.78
CA SER A 122 5.98 10.25 6.75
C SER A 122 5.79 9.36 7.99
N GLU A 123 5.16 9.90 9.02
CA GLU A 123 4.58 9.03 10.05
C GLU A 123 3.59 8.04 9.41
N PRO A 124 3.51 6.79 9.92
CA PRO A 124 2.52 5.82 9.44
C PRO A 124 1.10 6.37 9.59
N TYR A 125 0.32 6.32 8.52
CA TYR A 125 -1.08 6.73 8.51
C TYR A 125 -2.05 5.56 8.58
N TYR A 126 -1.55 4.33 8.36
CA TYR A 126 -2.32 3.09 8.46
C TYR A 126 -1.44 1.95 8.98
N THR A 127 -2.04 0.98 9.68
CA THR A 127 -1.36 -0.25 10.11
C THR A 127 -2.11 -1.44 9.53
N ALA A 128 -1.41 -2.28 8.79
CA ALA A 128 -1.95 -3.49 8.20
C ALA A 128 -1.03 -4.70 8.45
N ASN A 129 -1.63 -5.89 8.51
CA ASN A 129 -0.91 -7.14 8.43
C ASN A 129 -0.94 -7.62 6.98
N SER A 130 0.11 -8.30 6.52
CA SER A 130 0.05 -9.08 5.29
C SER A 130 -0.49 -10.47 5.60
N ILE A 131 -1.48 -10.92 4.85
CA ILE A 131 -2.14 -12.22 5.05
C ILE A 131 -2.19 -13.01 3.74
N LEU A 132 -2.39 -14.33 3.86
CA LEU A 132 -2.69 -15.19 2.72
C LEU A 132 -4.20 -15.20 2.47
N ALA A 133 -4.60 -15.08 1.21
CA ALA A 133 -5.94 -15.40 0.74
C ALA A 133 -5.91 -16.65 -0.13
N VAL A 134 -6.92 -17.48 0.04
CA VAL A 134 -7.14 -18.72 -0.71
C VAL A 134 -8.59 -18.78 -1.18
N GLN A 135 -8.90 -19.62 -2.15
CA GLN A 135 -10.28 -19.85 -2.55
C GLN A 135 -11.09 -20.46 -1.40
N LYS A 136 -12.39 -20.16 -1.34
CA LYS A 136 -13.30 -20.55 -0.26
C LYS A 136 -13.26 -22.06 0.07
N ASP A 137 -13.14 -22.89 -0.96
CA ASP A 137 -13.13 -24.35 -0.80
C ASP A 137 -11.71 -24.93 -0.71
N SER A 138 -10.71 -24.09 -0.51
CA SER A 138 -9.33 -24.49 -0.33
C SER A 138 -9.15 -25.26 0.97
N LYS A 139 -8.22 -26.22 0.94
CA LYS A 139 -7.77 -26.97 2.11
C LYS A 139 -6.43 -26.43 2.66
N ILE A 140 -6.07 -25.22 2.31
CA ILE A 140 -4.87 -24.56 2.80
C ILE A 140 -5.24 -23.80 4.06
N ASP A 141 -4.80 -24.26 5.21
CA ASP A 141 -5.05 -23.68 6.53
C ASP A 141 -3.76 -23.10 7.16
N SER A 142 -2.60 -23.45 6.58
CA SER A 142 -1.29 -23.06 7.09
C SER A 142 -0.26 -22.85 5.97
N TYR A 143 0.89 -22.28 6.30
CA TYR A 143 2.02 -22.18 5.35
C TYR A 143 2.58 -23.55 4.93
N ASP A 144 2.47 -24.57 5.78
CA ASP A 144 2.95 -25.93 5.46
C ASP A 144 2.14 -26.58 4.33
N ASP A 145 0.86 -26.23 4.20
CA ASP A 145 -0.02 -26.72 3.14
C ASP A 145 0.30 -26.11 1.76
N LEU A 146 1.16 -25.09 1.72
CA LEU A 146 1.63 -24.47 0.47
C LEU A 146 2.72 -25.26 -0.22
N LYS A 147 3.25 -26.35 0.37
CA LYS A 147 4.32 -27.15 -0.22
C LYS A 147 3.99 -27.62 -1.64
N GLY A 148 4.86 -27.27 -2.57
CA GLY A 148 4.70 -27.58 -4.00
C GLY A 148 3.69 -26.71 -4.75
N LYS A 149 2.92 -25.86 -4.06
CA LYS A 149 1.92 -24.96 -4.66
C LYS A 149 2.55 -23.65 -5.10
N THR A 150 1.81 -22.88 -5.90
CA THR A 150 2.21 -21.53 -6.33
C THR A 150 1.44 -20.48 -5.55
N VAL A 151 2.16 -19.52 -4.99
CA VAL A 151 1.61 -18.34 -4.28
C VAL A 151 1.83 -17.11 -5.16
N GLY A 152 0.76 -16.37 -5.43
CA GLY A 152 0.78 -15.11 -6.17
C GLY A 152 1.10 -13.94 -5.25
N VAL A 153 1.84 -12.96 -5.75
CA VAL A 153 2.17 -11.72 -5.03
C VAL A 153 2.47 -10.59 -6.00
N LYS A 154 2.16 -9.37 -5.61
CA LYS A 154 2.48 -8.19 -6.44
C LYS A 154 3.97 -7.87 -6.34
N ASN A 155 4.57 -7.50 -7.48
CA ASN A 155 6.00 -7.20 -7.61
C ASN A 155 6.42 -5.99 -6.77
N GLY A 156 7.63 -6.00 -6.25
CA GLY A 156 8.22 -4.89 -5.47
C GLY A 156 7.66 -4.72 -4.04
N THR A 157 6.70 -5.55 -3.60
CA THR A 157 6.01 -5.40 -2.30
C THR A 157 6.77 -6.03 -1.13
N ALA A 158 6.42 -5.62 0.09
CA ALA A 158 6.92 -6.25 1.31
C ALA A 158 6.46 -7.71 1.43
N SER A 159 5.26 -8.02 0.94
CA SER A 159 4.72 -9.39 0.85
C SER A 159 5.58 -10.28 -0.05
N GLN A 160 6.06 -9.76 -1.18
CA GLN A 160 7.02 -10.50 -2.02
C GLN A 160 8.30 -10.81 -1.25
N THR A 161 8.89 -9.81 -0.60
CA THR A 161 10.12 -9.99 0.19
C THR A 161 9.93 -11.06 1.27
N PHE A 162 8.78 -11.05 1.96
CA PHE A 162 8.44 -12.06 2.96
C PHE A 162 8.36 -13.46 2.35
N LEU A 163 7.65 -13.60 1.22
CA LEU A 163 7.52 -14.90 0.54
C LEU A 163 8.86 -15.42 0.05
N GLU A 164 9.70 -14.55 -0.56
CA GLU A 164 11.04 -14.94 -1.02
C GLU A 164 11.93 -15.47 0.12
N LYS A 165 11.87 -14.82 1.28
CA LYS A 165 12.63 -15.25 2.47
C LYS A 165 12.18 -16.62 3.00
N ASN A 166 10.91 -16.96 2.85
CA ASN A 166 10.31 -18.14 3.46
C ASN A 166 10.06 -19.31 2.47
N LYS A 167 10.24 -19.12 1.16
CA LYS A 167 9.90 -20.14 0.14
C LYS A 167 10.61 -21.48 0.34
N ASN A 168 11.86 -21.47 0.76
CA ASN A 168 12.61 -22.70 0.99
C ASN A 168 12.16 -23.44 2.25
N LYS A 169 11.71 -22.72 3.27
CA LYS A 169 11.18 -23.28 4.52
C LYS A 169 9.88 -24.05 4.27
N TYR A 170 8.98 -23.48 3.50
CA TYR A 170 7.64 -24.02 3.27
C TYR A 170 7.47 -24.72 1.91
N GLY A 171 8.46 -24.63 1.02
CA GLY A 171 8.49 -25.37 -0.24
C GLY A 171 7.50 -24.93 -1.30
N TYR A 172 6.98 -23.69 -1.25
CA TYR A 172 6.11 -23.14 -2.28
C TYR A 172 6.90 -22.47 -3.41
N LYS A 173 6.21 -22.24 -4.54
CA LYS A 173 6.69 -21.43 -5.66
C LYS A 173 6.04 -20.05 -5.61
N ILE A 174 6.73 -19.04 -6.12
CA ILE A 174 6.22 -17.66 -6.18
C ILE A 174 5.93 -17.31 -7.64
N LYS A 175 4.77 -16.67 -7.87
CA LYS A 175 4.42 -16.03 -9.14
C LYS A 175 4.16 -14.56 -8.87
N THR A 176 4.94 -13.68 -9.50
CA THR A 176 4.78 -12.24 -9.36
C THR A 176 3.82 -11.66 -10.40
N PHE A 177 3.14 -10.57 -10.03
CA PHE A 177 2.20 -9.84 -10.87
C PHE A 177 2.55 -8.36 -10.84
N SER A 178 2.33 -7.66 -11.95
CA SER A 178 2.53 -6.21 -12.05
C SER A 178 1.46 -5.40 -11.32
N ASP A 179 0.27 -5.96 -11.16
CA ASP A 179 -0.90 -5.30 -10.57
C ASP A 179 -1.74 -6.28 -9.72
N GLY A 180 -2.57 -5.68 -8.84
CA GLY A 180 -3.43 -6.45 -7.96
C GLY A 180 -4.55 -7.19 -8.70
N ALA A 181 -5.15 -6.57 -9.72
CA ALA A 181 -6.28 -7.17 -10.44
C ALA A 181 -5.89 -8.51 -11.07
N SER A 182 -4.79 -8.55 -11.81
CA SER A 182 -4.24 -9.80 -12.41
C SER A 182 -3.90 -10.86 -11.35
N MET A 183 -3.41 -10.42 -10.18
CA MET A 183 -3.11 -11.32 -9.07
C MET A 183 -4.39 -11.97 -8.52
N TYR A 184 -5.44 -11.19 -8.26
CA TYR A 184 -6.73 -11.69 -7.77
C TYR A 184 -7.43 -12.57 -8.81
N ASP A 185 -7.40 -12.21 -10.09
CA ASP A 185 -7.92 -13.04 -11.18
C ASP A 185 -7.21 -14.40 -11.25
N SER A 186 -5.91 -14.42 -10.98
CA SER A 186 -5.11 -15.65 -10.94
C SER A 186 -5.51 -16.57 -9.78
N LEU A 187 -5.89 -16.02 -8.62
CA LEU A 187 -6.46 -16.78 -7.51
C LEU A 187 -7.86 -17.31 -7.88
N ASN A 188 -8.73 -16.45 -8.41
CA ASN A 188 -10.10 -16.81 -8.77
C ASN A 188 -10.16 -17.91 -9.82
N SER A 189 -9.24 -17.89 -10.80
CA SER A 189 -9.13 -18.93 -11.83
C SER A 189 -8.42 -20.21 -11.37
N GLY A 190 -7.87 -20.24 -10.16
CA GLY A 190 -7.07 -21.37 -9.66
C GLY A 190 -5.68 -21.49 -10.27
N SER A 191 -5.21 -20.46 -11.01
CA SER A 191 -3.85 -20.44 -11.60
C SER A 191 -2.77 -20.32 -10.53
N VAL A 192 -3.09 -19.77 -9.36
CA VAL A 192 -2.31 -19.84 -8.13
C VAL A 192 -3.17 -20.41 -7.01
N ALA A 193 -2.56 -21.08 -6.05
CA ALA A 193 -3.26 -21.71 -4.94
C ALA A 193 -3.59 -20.73 -3.80
N ALA A 194 -2.80 -19.68 -3.68
CA ALA A 194 -2.96 -18.62 -2.71
C ALA A 194 -2.38 -17.32 -3.28
N ILE A 195 -2.76 -16.19 -2.71
CA ILE A 195 -2.10 -14.90 -2.90
C ILE A 195 -1.73 -14.32 -1.54
N MET A 196 -0.72 -13.45 -1.50
CA MET A 196 -0.36 -12.68 -0.32
C MET A 196 -0.51 -11.19 -0.59
N ASP A 197 -1.31 -10.53 0.23
CA ASP A 197 -1.54 -9.09 0.15
C ASP A 197 -1.85 -8.53 1.55
N ASP A 198 -2.02 -7.23 1.67
CA ASP A 198 -2.38 -6.59 2.94
C ASP A 198 -3.83 -6.87 3.30
N GLU A 199 -4.07 -7.14 4.57
CA GLU A 199 -5.39 -7.52 5.11
C GLU A 199 -6.53 -6.57 4.69
N PRO A 200 -6.38 -5.22 4.75
CA PRO A 200 -7.44 -4.32 4.33
C PRO A 200 -7.76 -4.42 2.82
N VAL A 201 -6.76 -4.78 2.00
CA VAL A 201 -6.94 -4.96 0.55
C VAL A 201 -7.72 -6.25 0.28
N ILE A 202 -7.33 -7.35 0.92
CA ILE A 202 -8.03 -8.65 0.80
C ILE A 202 -9.47 -8.54 1.31
N LYS A 203 -9.72 -7.82 2.40
CA LYS A 203 -11.08 -7.64 2.94
C LYS A 203 -11.96 -6.74 2.07
N TYR A 204 -11.37 -5.86 1.28
CA TYR A 204 -12.10 -4.97 0.37
C TYR A 204 -12.46 -5.66 -0.96
N ALA A 205 -11.65 -6.61 -1.42
CA ALA A 205 -11.82 -7.34 -2.68
C ALA A 205 -12.98 -8.35 -2.62
#